data_d13f9ef5195e6c724e352c6b9c7d1cd4
#
_entry.id   d13f9ef5195e6c724e352c6b9c7d1cd4
#
_cell.length_a   1.000
_cell.length_b   1.000
_cell.length_c   1.000
_cell.angle_alpha   90.00
_cell.angle_beta   90.00
_cell.angle_gamma   90.00
#
_symmetry.space_group_name_H-M   'P 1'
#
loop_
_entity.id
_entity.type
_entity.pdbx_description
1 polymer ?
#
loop_
_entity_poly.entity_id
_entity_poly.type
_entity_poly.pdbx_seq_one_letter_code
_entity_poly.pdbx_strand_id
1 'polypeptide(L)' 'KGKGLDAKLARATKWIGAAFIILTFVLNLL' A
#
# COMPACT_ATOMS: atom_id res chain seq x y z
N LYS A 1 8.10 -22.49 4.09
CA LYS A 1 7.34 -21.40 4.21
C LYS A 1 8.14 -20.21 4.43
N GLY A 2 8.08 -19.34 3.60
CA GLY A 2 8.92 -18.19 3.62
C GLY A 2 8.33 -17.09 4.46
N LYS A 3 8.89 -16.90 5.63
CA LYS A 3 8.49 -15.80 6.44
C LYS A 3 8.72 -14.48 5.72
N GLY A 4 9.82 -14.41 4.99
CA GLY A 4 10.13 -13.20 4.27
C GLY A 4 9.12 -12.89 3.19
N LEU A 5 8.68 -13.91 2.49
CA LEU A 5 7.73 -13.71 1.40
C LEU A 5 6.40 -13.20 1.92
N ASP A 6 5.92 -13.80 2.98
CA ASP A 6 4.65 -13.38 3.57
C ASP A 6 4.72 -11.95 4.06
N ALA A 7 5.78 -11.61 4.75
CA ALA A 7 5.94 -10.27 5.27
C ALA A 7 6.04 -9.26 4.13
N LYS A 8 6.71 -9.64 3.07
CA LYS A 8 6.88 -8.74 1.94
C LYS A 8 5.55 -8.50 1.25
N LEU A 9 4.78 -9.55 1.07
CA LEU A 9 3.48 -9.40 0.42
C LEU A 9 2.54 -8.54 1.26
N ALA A 10 2.53 -8.78 2.56
CA ALA A 10 1.67 -8.00 3.44
C ALA A 10 2.06 -6.53 3.40
N ARG A 11 3.35 -6.26 3.36
CA ARG A 11 3.81 -4.89 3.31
C ARG A 11 3.45 -4.23 1.99
N ALA A 12 3.60 -4.96 0.90
CA ALA A 12 3.26 -4.43 -0.41
C ALA A 12 1.79 -4.05 -0.48
N THR A 13 0.93 -4.89 0.07
CA THR A 13 -0.49 -4.60 0.07
C THR A 13 -0.79 -3.32 0.82
N LYS A 14 -0.14 -3.12 1.96
CA LYS A 14 -0.35 -1.91 2.73
C LYS A 14 0.13 -0.69 1.98
N TRP A 15 1.28 -0.80 1.35
CA TRP A 15 1.83 0.31 0.60
C TRP A 15 0.94 0.70 -0.56
N ILE A 16 0.41 -0.30 -1.25
CA ILE A 16 -0.47 -0.03 -2.39
C ILE A 16 -1.74 0.66 -1.91
N GLY A 17 -2.30 0.19 -0.81
CA GLY A 17 -3.49 0.82 -0.25
C GLY A 17 -3.23 2.26 0.15
N ALA A 18 -2.10 2.49 0.80
CA ALA A 18 -1.74 3.84 1.21
C ALA A 18 -1.56 4.75 0.01
N ALA A 19 -0.96 4.23 -1.05
CA ALA A 19 -0.77 5.02 -2.25
C ALA A 19 -2.11 5.47 -2.84
N PHE A 20 -3.08 4.56 -2.86
CA PHE A 20 -4.39 4.91 -3.38
C PHE A 20 -5.08 5.96 -2.51
N ILE A 21 -4.94 5.84 -1.20
CA ILE A 21 -5.53 6.81 -0.31
C ILE A 21 -4.91 8.18 -0.53
N ILE A 22 -3.61 8.23 -0.64
CA ILE A 22 -2.92 9.50 -0.88
C ILE A 22 -3.34 10.10 -2.20
N LEU A 23 -3.44 9.26 -3.22
CA LEU A 23 -3.86 9.73 -4.53
C LEU A 23 -5.25 10.34 -4.47
N THR A 24 -6.15 9.69 -3.76
CA THR A 24 -7.51 10.20 -3.62
C THR A 24 -7.50 11.56 -2.92
N PHE A 25 -6.68 11.69 -1.90
CA PHE A 25 -6.57 12.93 -1.17
C PHE A 25 -6.07 14.06 -2.07
N VAL A 26 -5.06 13.78 -2.85
CA VAL A 26 -4.49 14.77 -3.74
C VAL A 26 -5.53 15.22 -4.77
N LEU A 27 -6.26 14.27 -5.31
CA LEU A 27 -7.28 14.60 -6.30
C LEU A 27 -8.39 15.44 -5.68
N ASN A 28 -8.71 15.17 -4.44
CA ASN A 28 -9.74 15.95 -3.76
C ASN A 28 -9.29 17.38 -3.50
N LEU A 29 -8.02 17.54 -3.20
CA LEU A 29 -7.51 18.88 -2.93
C LEU A 29 -7.39 19.71 -4.21
N LEU A 30 -7.15 19.00 -5.30
CA LEU A 30 -7.03 19.68 -6.59
C LEU A 30 -8.40 20.07 -7.12
#